data_cf97bee4fc3ac5f92bb6a61572a07dd6
#
_entry.id   cf97bee4fc3ac5f92bb6a61572a07dd6
#
_cell.length_a   1.000
_cell.length_b   1.000
_cell.length_c   1.000
_cell.angle_alpha   90.00
_cell.angle_beta   90.00
_cell.angle_gamma   90.00
#
_symmetry.space_group_name_H-M   'P 1'
#
loop_
_entity.id
_entity.type
_entity.pdbx_description
1 polymer ?
#
loop_
_entity_poly.entity_id
_entity_poly.type
_entity_poly.pdbx_seq_one_letter_code
_entity_poly.pdbx_strand_id
1 'polypeptide(L)'
;LSWLDNLKLRVSGGMVGNQEISDYNFSTSYSTGSYNGTSSYAKSTNVNDNLKWETTASYNIGLDAGLFDERLNIVLDAYYKKTSDLLLNVPAGFSSGVTTQLQNVGNVVNRGIELTLDGTLIKHRNISWTANATFATNHNEITSMGTASDIILGDANQQILRKGESLGSFYGLQFAGIVQKGDDVSKLPTINGKTPSAGDAIFVDTNHDHKIDVNDRVVLGSIQPAFTYGFGSQLKWNRFDASIAFSGSYGNKLYNALGRRLEQTGDSYNVLTTILNAWTPENASNTLALPSTTRPFSYIDSRYVQSASYLKLRNLTIGYQLPLPKDFHAKIRIALTGSNLLTFSPYKGFDPEVASGTDNGAYPASRNLVLSANITF
;
A
#
# COMPACT_ATOMS: atom_id res chain seq x y z
N LEU A 1 -8.85 19.83 -38.57
CA LEU A 1 -8.89 18.36 -38.56
C LEU A 1 -10.31 17.97 -38.19
N SER A 2 -11.06 17.31 -39.06
CA SER A 2 -12.49 16.98 -38.87
C SER A 2 -12.77 15.96 -37.74
N TRP A 3 -11.73 15.37 -37.19
CA TRP A 3 -11.80 14.41 -36.09
C TRP A 3 -11.41 15.01 -34.71
N LEU A 4 -10.90 16.25 -34.70
CA LEU A 4 -10.46 16.96 -33.49
C LEU A 4 -11.43 18.09 -33.17
N ASP A 5 -12.22 17.96 -32.13
CA ASP A 5 -13.24 18.92 -31.71
C ASP A 5 -12.67 19.97 -30.74
N ASN A 6 -11.86 19.50 -29.80
CA ASN A 6 -11.24 20.35 -28.79
C ASN A 6 -9.83 19.87 -28.48
N LEU A 7 -8.91 20.82 -28.32
CA LEU A 7 -7.56 20.56 -27.84
C LEU A 7 -7.15 21.67 -26.89
N LYS A 8 -6.87 21.33 -25.64
CA LYS A 8 -6.49 22.29 -24.60
C LYS A 8 -5.22 21.84 -23.91
N LEU A 9 -4.21 22.68 -23.93
CA LEU A 9 -2.99 22.52 -23.15
C LEU A 9 -3.15 23.26 -21.81
N ARG A 10 -2.81 22.58 -20.74
CA ARG A 10 -2.79 23.12 -19.38
C ARG A 10 -1.36 23.09 -18.84
N VAL A 11 -0.91 24.20 -18.25
CA VAL A 11 0.37 24.24 -17.52
C VAL A 11 0.10 24.95 -16.21
N SER A 12 0.54 24.38 -15.12
CA SER A 12 0.41 24.98 -13.81
C SER A 12 1.64 24.71 -12.94
N GLY A 13 1.91 25.63 -12.02
CA GLY A 13 2.96 25.49 -11.02
C GLY A 13 2.57 26.27 -9.77
N GLY A 14 2.98 25.77 -8.62
CA GLY A 14 2.67 26.41 -7.34
C GLY A 14 3.46 25.81 -6.19
N MET A 15 3.44 26.52 -5.07
CA MET A 15 4.04 26.06 -3.81
C MET A 15 2.99 26.08 -2.71
N VAL A 16 2.99 25.03 -1.87
CA VAL A 16 2.09 24.90 -0.72
C VAL A 16 2.93 24.53 0.50
N GLY A 17 2.66 25.20 1.63
CA GLY A 17 3.26 24.86 2.92
C GLY A 17 2.33 23.93 3.71
N ASN A 18 2.91 22.96 4.44
CA ASN A 18 2.25 22.16 5.43
C ASN A 18 2.90 22.40 6.80
N GLN A 19 2.09 22.75 7.78
CA GLN A 19 2.53 23.02 9.15
C GLN A 19 1.91 22.05 10.16
N GLU A 20 1.36 20.94 9.71
CA GLU A 20 0.68 19.98 10.58
C GLU A 20 1.69 19.25 11.47
N ILE A 21 1.70 19.65 12.73
CA ILE A 21 2.44 18.98 13.83
C ILE A 21 1.45 18.72 14.95
N SER A 22 1.74 17.72 15.79
CA SER A 22 0.91 17.47 16.98
C SER A 22 0.93 18.66 17.92
N ASP A 23 -0.17 18.85 18.66
CA ASP A 23 -0.31 19.90 19.65
C ASP A 23 0.87 19.91 20.63
N TYR A 24 1.35 21.11 20.96
CA TYR A 24 2.48 21.35 21.88
C TYR A 24 3.85 20.79 21.44
N ASN A 25 4.02 20.26 20.23
CA ASN A 25 5.34 19.81 19.73
C ASN A 25 6.36 20.95 19.57
N PHE A 26 5.91 22.20 19.68
CA PHE A 26 6.76 23.39 19.74
C PHE A 26 7.31 23.67 21.17
N SER A 27 6.93 22.90 22.19
CA SER A 27 7.39 23.10 23.57
C SER A 27 7.98 21.83 24.18
N THR A 28 8.98 21.99 25.05
CA THR A 28 9.51 20.86 25.82
C THR A 28 8.46 20.38 26.81
N SER A 29 8.16 19.09 26.78
CA SER A 29 7.25 18.45 27.73
C SER A 29 7.99 17.42 28.59
N TYR A 30 7.45 17.19 29.79
CA TYR A 30 7.96 16.23 30.74
C TYR A 30 6.85 15.27 31.13
N SER A 31 7.17 13.99 31.24
CA SER A 31 6.30 12.96 31.78
C SER A 31 6.74 12.59 33.19
N THR A 32 5.77 12.26 34.05
CA THR A 32 6.06 11.71 35.35
C THR A 32 6.41 10.21 35.24
N GLY A 33 7.42 9.79 35.96
CA GLY A 33 7.88 8.40 36.01
C GLY A 33 8.33 8.03 37.42
N SER A 34 8.87 6.83 37.59
CA SER A 34 9.51 6.40 38.83
C SER A 34 10.92 5.92 38.52
N TYR A 35 11.87 6.39 39.29
CA TYR A 35 13.24 5.92 39.27
C TYR A 35 13.60 5.41 40.67
N ASN A 36 13.94 4.14 40.76
CA ASN A 36 14.26 3.48 42.00
C ASN A 36 13.22 3.73 43.15
N GLY A 37 11.91 3.65 42.80
CA GLY A 37 10.81 3.84 43.75
C GLY A 37 10.48 5.30 44.11
N THR A 38 11.22 6.27 43.56
CA THR A 38 11.00 7.71 43.77
C THR A 38 10.37 8.35 42.54
N SER A 39 9.41 9.24 42.74
CA SER A 39 8.81 10.01 41.62
C SER A 39 9.89 10.81 40.90
N SER A 40 9.90 10.69 39.59
CA SER A 40 10.85 11.39 38.71
C SER A 40 10.12 12.08 37.55
N TYR A 41 10.77 13.06 36.96
CA TYR A 41 10.33 13.69 35.72
C TYR A 41 11.31 13.35 34.60
N ALA A 42 10.81 12.73 33.55
CA ALA A 42 11.59 12.45 32.36
C ALA A 42 11.16 13.39 31.22
N LYS A 43 12.10 13.90 30.45
CA LYS A 43 11.83 14.68 29.26
C LYS A 43 11.14 13.79 28.25
N SER A 44 9.95 14.14 27.80
CA SER A 44 9.19 13.38 26.82
C SER A 44 9.28 13.96 25.41
N THR A 45 9.47 15.28 25.30
CA THR A 45 9.64 15.97 24.03
C THR A 45 10.80 16.96 24.11
N ASN A 46 11.64 17.01 23.10
CA ASN A 46 12.71 17.99 22.99
C ASN A 46 12.35 19.01 21.91
N VAL A 47 12.33 20.27 22.25
CA VAL A 47 12.09 21.37 21.31
C VAL A 47 13.18 21.41 20.25
N ASN A 48 12.76 21.68 19.03
CA ASN A 48 13.63 22.11 17.95
C ASN A 48 13.22 23.53 17.54
N ASP A 49 13.98 24.51 17.97
CA ASP A 49 13.71 25.93 17.69
C ASP A 49 13.84 26.30 16.20
N ASN A 50 14.38 25.40 15.39
CA ASN A 50 14.58 25.56 13.94
C ASN A 50 13.48 24.89 13.09
N LEU A 51 12.36 24.48 13.70
CA LEU A 51 11.27 23.88 12.94
C LEU A 51 10.69 24.87 11.91
N LYS A 52 10.54 24.36 10.69
CA LYS A 52 9.95 25.05 9.54
C LYS A 52 8.79 24.25 8.99
N TRP A 53 8.01 24.88 8.13
CA TRP A 53 6.96 24.20 7.39
C TRP A 53 7.56 23.26 6.35
N GLU A 54 6.93 22.14 6.13
CA GLU A 54 7.17 21.35 4.91
C GLU A 54 6.71 22.19 3.71
N THR A 55 7.49 22.20 2.65
CA THR A 55 7.15 22.94 1.44
C THR A 55 7.06 22.00 0.26
N THR A 56 5.92 21.98 -0.43
CA THR A 56 5.73 21.22 -1.66
C THR A 56 5.65 22.15 -2.86
N ALA A 57 6.64 22.06 -3.73
CA ALA A 57 6.63 22.65 -5.07
C ALA A 57 6.02 21.66 -6.05
N SER A 58 5.01 22.07 -6.79
CA SER A 58 4.27 21.25 -7.75
C SER A 58 4.29 21.87 -9.14
N TYR A 59 4.55 21.07 -10.16
CA TYR A 59 4.47 21.43 -11.58
C TYR A 59 3.61 20.38 -12.28
N ASN A 60 2.71 20.83 -13.12
CA ASN A 60 1.82 19.97 -13.90
C ASN A 60 1.74 20.49 -15.33
N ILE A 61 1.75 19.56 -16.29
CA ILE A 61 1.40 19.79 -17.70
C ILE A 61 0.32 18.79 -18.07
N GLY A 62 -0.78 19.29 -18.63
CA GLY A 62 -1.93 18.48 -19.01
C GLY A 62 -2.39 18.78 -20.43
N LEU A 63 -2.97 17.78 -21.06
CA LEU A 63 -3.56 17.84 -22.38
C LEU A 63 -4.99 17.28 -22.32
N ASP A 64 -5.98 18.09 -22.71
CA ASP A 64 -7.36 17.67 -22.84
C ASP A 64 -7.68 17.64 -24.35
N ALA A 65 -8.20 16.53 -24.85
CA ALA A 65 -8.57 16.37 -26.24
C ALA A 65 -9.97 15.76 -26.37
N GLY A 66 -10.85 16.41 -27.14
CA GLY A 66 -12.14 15.91 -27.56
C GLY A 66 -12.07 15.48 -29.04
N LEU A 67 -12.48 14.26 -29.34
CA LEU A 67 -12.33 13.66 -30.66
C LEU A 67 -13.66 13.06 -31.15
N PHE A 68 -13.89 13.10 -32.47
CA PHE A 68 -15.00 12.43 -33.13
C PHE A 68 -16.39 12.90 -32.66
N ASP A 69 -16.66 14.19 -32.70
CA ASP A 69 -17.87 14.82 -32.15
C ASP A 69 -18.02 14.55 -30.65
N GLU A 70 -16.92 14.75 -29.91
CA GLU A 70 -16.79 14.52 -28.44
C GLU A 70 -17.13 13.07 -28.02
N ARG A 71 -17.04 12.12 -28.95
CA ARG A 71 -17.27 10.72 -28.63
C ARG A 71 -16.12 10.08 -27.88
N LEU A 72 -14.93 10.62 -27.98
CA LEU A 72 -13.75 10.21 -27.20
C LEU A 72 -13.12 11.44 -26.56
N ASN A 73 -13.13 11.48 -25.25
CA ASN A 73 -12.44 12.50 -24.47
C ASN A 73 -11.21 11.88 -23.81
N ILE A 74 -10.07 12.53 -23.95
CA ILE A 74 -8.78 12.13 -23.43
C ILE A 74 -8.28 13.24 -22.53
N VAL A 75 -7.93 12.90 -21.28
CA VAL A 75 -7.23 13.77 -20.37
C VAL A 75 -5.92 13.11 -19.99
N LEU A 76 -4.80 13.76 -20.32
CA LEU A 76 -3.46 13.29 -19.99
C LEU A 76 -2.76 14.35 -19.17
N ASP A 77 -2.30 13.98 -17.99
CA ASP A 77 -1.53 14.84 -17.11
C ASP A 77 -0.18 14.20 -16.78
N ALA A 78 0.86 15.03 -16.74
CA ALA A 78 2.18 14.67 -16.22
C ALA A 78 2.54 15.66 -15.12
N TYR A 79 2.99 15.14 -13.98
CA TYR A 79 3.29 15.96 -12.83
C TYR A 79 4.67 15.66 -12.22
N TYR A 80 5.20 16.69 -11.57
CA TYR A 80 6.38 16.61 -10.72
C TYR A 80 6.12 17.39 -9.45
N LYS A 81 6.22 16.73 -8.29
CA LYS A 81 6.03 17.33 -6.97
C LYS A 81 7.26 17.03 -6.13
N LYS A 82 7.86 18.10 -5.57
CA LYS A 82 9.00 17.99 -4.64
C LYS A 82 8.57 18.55 -3.29
N THR A 83 8.54 17.71 -2.28
CA THR A 83 8.37 18.11 -0.88
C THR A 83 9.75 18.23 -0.25
N SER A 84 10.03 19.37 0.32
CA SER A 84 11.28 19.69 1.01
C SER A 84 11.01 19.97 2.49
N ASP A 85 12.03 19.81 3.32
CA ASP A 85 11.96 20.05 4.77
C ASP A 85 10.91 19.17 5.47
N LEU A 86 10.85 17.87 5.08
CA LEU A 86 9.93 16.91 5.69
C LEU A 86 10.08 16.87 7.21
N LEU A 87 8.98 16.93 7.92
CA LEU A 87 8.89 16.83 9.37
C LEU A 87 8.95 15.37 9.81
N LEU A 88 10.09 14.91 10.28
CA LEU A 88 10.32 13.54 10.69
C LEU A 88 10.84 13.45 12.12
N ASN A 89 10.39 12.41 12.85
CA ASN A 89 10.97 12.05 14.13
C ASN A 89 12.30 11.32 13.91
N VAL A 90 13.39 12.03 14.07
CA VAL A 90 14.76 11.50 13.93
C VAL A 90 15.21 10.93 15.26
N PRO A 91 15.84 9.74 15.29
CA PRO A 91 16.44 9.21 16.52
C PRO A 91 17.39 10.23 17.16
N ALA A 92 17.22 10.48 18.45
CA ALA A 92 18.04 11.41 19.21
C ALA A 92 19.11 10.67 20.01
N GLY A 93 20.25 11.33 20.24
CA GLY A 93 21.31 10.75 21.06
C GLY A 93 20.88 10.51 22.52
N PHE A 94 21.40 9.48 23.16
CA PHE A 94 21.06 9.11 24.55
C PHE A 94 21.18 10.28 25.54
N SER A 95 22.12 11.20 25.31
CA SER A 95 22.34 12.38 26.16
C SER A 95 21.21 13.42 26.09
N SER A 96 20.33 13.34 25.11
CA SER A 96 19.21 14.28 24.92
C SER A 96 18.07 14.06 25.93
N GLY A 97 18.00 12.85 26.52
CA GLY A 97 16.92 12.43 27.40
C GLY A 97 15.61 12.08 26.68
N VAL A 98 15.61 12.08 25.34
CA VAL A 98 14.48 11.66 24.49
C VAL A 98 14.95 10.64 23.46
N THR A 99 14.03 9.79 22.97
CA THR A 99 14.36 8.78 21.96
C THR A 99 14.38 9.34 20.57
N THR A 100 13.54 10.34 20.31
CA THR A 100 13.41 11.00 19.00
C THR A 100 13.23 12.50 19.17
N GLN A 101 13.58 13.25 18.13
CA GLN A 101 13.32 14.67 18.02
C GLN A 101 12.71 14.97 16.65
N LEU A 102 11.65 15.79 16.63
CA LEU A 102 11.07 16.29 15.39
C LEU A 102 12.02 17.26 14.69
N GLN A 103 12.35 16.99 13.44
CA GLN A 103 13.29 17.78 12.65
C GLN A 103 12.79 17.91 11.22
N ASN A 104 13.13 19.02 10.59
CA ASN A 104 12.96 19.20 9.15
C ASN A 104 14.11 18.51 8.41
N VAL A 105 13.92 17.27 8.02
CA VAL A 105 14.94 16.48 7.35
C VAL A 105 14.39 15.77 6.13
N GLY A 106 15.16 15.86 5.06
CA GLY A 106 14.85 15.10 3.87
C GLY A 106 13.95 15.81 2.87
N ASN A 107 14.01 15.27 1.67
CA ASN A 107 13.18 15.68 0.55
C ASN A 107 12.61 14.44 -0.13
N VAL A 108 11.36 14.54 -0.57
CA VAL A 108 10.68 13.50 -1.34
C VAL A 108 10.21 14.05 -2.67
N VAL A 109 10.40 13.28 -3.71
CA VAL A 109 9.90 13.57 -5.05
C VAL A 109 8.80 12.56 -5.39
N ASN A 110 7.69 13.08 -5.92
CA ASN A 110 6.63 12.31 -6.57
C ASN A 110 6.52 12.80 -8.01
N ARG A 111 6.58 11.89 -8.96
CA ARG A 111 6.40 12.20 -10.39
C ARG A 111 5.60 11.10 -11.06
N GLY A 112 4.74 11.46 -11.98
CA GLY A 112 3.90 10.45 -12.61
C GLY A 112 3.13 10.98 -13.79
N ILE A 113 2.35 10.06 -14.36
CA ILE A 113 1.47 10.30 -15.48
C ILE A 113 0.09 9.78 -15.08
N GLU A 114 -0.95 10.57 -15.41
CA GLU A 114 -2.34 10.22 -15.22
C GLU A 114 -3.06 10.31 -16.57
N LEU A 115 -3.81 9.27 -16.92
CA LEU A 115 -4.59 9.18 -18.14
C LEU A 115 -6.04 8.85 -17.79
N THR A 116 -6.96 9.67 -18.32
CA THR A 116 -8.40 9.39 -18.29
C THR A 116 -8.91 9.34 -19.73
N LEU A 117 -9.66 8.30 -20.02
CA LEU A 117 -10.34 8.10 -21.29
C LEU A 117 -11.85 7.95 -21.04
N ASP A 118 -12.66 8.77 -21.66
CA ASP A 118 -14.11 8.65 -21.66
C ASP A 118 -14.60 8.51 -23.08
N GLY A 119 -15.30 7.40 -23.37
CA GLY A 119 -15.74 7.07 -24.72
C GLY A 119 -17.22 6.77 -24.84
N THR A 120 -17.87 7.35 -25.85
CA THR A 120 -19.19 6.95 -26.32
C THR A 120 -19.02 6.02 -27.52
N LEU A 121 -19.03 4.71 -27.23
CA LEU A 121 -18.79 3.67 -28.23
C LEU A 121 -19.95 3.53 -29.22
N ILE A 122 -21.18 3.55 -28.68
CA ILE A 122 -22.40 3.49 -29.48
C ILE A 122 -23.38 4.56 -28.96
N LYS A 123 -23.94 5.34 -29.88
CA LYS A 123 -25.01 6.29 -29.58
C LYS A 123 -26.07 6.18 -30.67
N HIS A 124 -27.16 5.48 -30.37
CA HIS A 124 -28.30 5.30 -31.29
C HIS A 124 -29.60 5.41 -30.47
N ARG A 125 -30.73 5.59 -31.14
CA ARG A 125 -32.05 5.82 -30.50
C ARG A 125 -32.37 4.83 -29.38
N ASN A 126 -32.06 3.55 -29.56
CA ASN A 126 -32.44 2.48 -28.65
C ASN A 126 -31.26 1.86 -27.90
N ILE A 127 -30.03 2.28 -28.22
CA ILE A 127 -28.82 1.75 -27.58
C ILE A 127 -27.82 2.88 -27.37
N SER A 128 -27.26 2.93 -26.16
CA SER A 128 -26.17 3.81 -25.81
C SER A 128 -25.15 3.00 -25.02
N TRP A 129 -23.91 3.00 -25.49
CA TRP A 129 -22.82 2.33 -24.80
C TRP A 129 -21.68 3.31 -24.58
N THR A 130 -21.34 3.52 -23.30
CA THR A 130 -20.21 4.34 -22.89
C THR A 130 -19.21 3.50 -22.09
N ALA A 131 -17.95 3.84 -22.19
CA ALA A 131 -16.90 3.23 -21.39
C ALA A 131 -15.92 4.32 -20.93
N ASN A 132 -15.34 4.12 -19.76
CA ASN A 132 -14.28 4.97 -19.26
C ASN A 132 -13.12 4.11 -18.77
N ALA A 133 -11.89 4.63 -18.87
CA ALA A 133 -10.71 4.01 -18.33
C ALA A 133 -9.83 5.06 -17.66
N THR A 134 -9.21 4.69 -16.55
CA THR A 134 -8.22 5.52 -15.85
C THR A 134 -6.95 4.73 -15.66
N PHE A 135 -5.81 5.40 -15.76
CA PHE A 135 -4.50 4.83 -15.51
C PHE A 135 -3.62 5.89 -14.85
N ALA A 136 -2.93 5.54 -13.78
CA ALA A 136 -2.03 6.46 -13.10
C ALA A 136 -0.77 5.75 -12.65
N THR A 137 0.38 6.41 -12.84
CA THR A 137 1.66 6.01 -12.27
C THR A 137 2.10 7.05 -11.25
N ASN A 138 2.82 6.62 -10.23
CA ASN A 138 3.54 7.51 -9.33
C ASN A 138 4.88 6.91 -8.97
N HIS A 139 5.96 7.59 -9.30
CA HIS A 139 7.29 7.27 -8.81
C HIS A 139 7.57 8.15 -7.59
N ASN A 140 7.64 7.52 -6.41
CA ASN A 140 7.95 8.17 -5.15
C ASN A 140 9.38 7.85 -4.75
N GLU A 141 10.18 8.86 -4.40
CA GLU A 141 11.60 8.70 -4.07
C GLU A 141 12.04 9.69 -2.98
N ILE A 142 12.70 9.20 -1.95
CA ILE A 142 13.40 10.00 -0.96
C ILE A 142 14.73 10.46 -1.60
N THR A 143 14.83 11.73 -1.96
CA THR A 143 16.02 12.26 -2.67
C THR A 143 17.10 12.77 -1.71
N SER A 144 16.74 13.06 -0.47
CA SER A 144 17.65 13.49 0.59
C SER A 144 17.13 13.09 1.96
N MET A 145 18.02 12.76 2.87
CA MET A 145 17.75 12.57 4.30
C MET A 145 18.43 13.67 5.16
N GLY A 146 18.89 14.76 4.51
CA GLY A 146 19.67 15.79 5.23
C GLY A 146 20.93 15.21 5.86
N THR A 147 21.11 15.42 7.14
CA THR A 147 22.20 14.85 7.95
C THR A 147 21.80 13.55 8.67
N ALA A 148 20.54 13.13 8.53
CA ALA A 148 20.06 11.91 9.17
C ALA A 148 20.56 10.66 8.42
N SER A 149 20.90 9.62 9.19
CA SER A 149 21.11 8.27 8.66
C SER A 149 19.78 7.63 8.29
N ASP A 150 19.82 6.39 7.82
CA ASP A 150 18.60 5.58 7.63
C ASP A 150 17.73 5.57 8.89
N ILE A 151 16.42 5.75 8.71
CA ILE A 151 15.46 5.70 9.81
C ILE A 151 14.61 4.45 9.65
N ILE A 152 14.62 3.61 10.68
CA ILE A 152 13.82 2.39 10.72
C ILE A 152 12.50 2.69 11.43
N LEU A 153 11.39 2.27 10.83
CA LEU A 153 10.04 2.53 11.31
C LEU A 153 9.24 1.24 11.51
N GLY A 154 8.16 1.37 12.30
CA GLY A 154 7.18 0.31 12.58
C GLY A 154 7.55 -0.57 13.77
N ASP A 155 6.54 -1.22 14.36
CA ASP A 155 6.65 -2.01 15.61
C ASP A 155 7.59 -3.22 15.47
N ALA A 156 7.70 -3.78 14.26
CA ALA A 156 8.61 -4.87 13.90
C ALA A 156 9.84 -4.38 13.12
N ASN A 157 10.15 -3.07 13.14
CA ASN A 157 11.20 -2.45 12.33
C ASN A 157 11.10 -2.82 10.83
N GLN A 158 9.86 -2.85 10.33
CA GLN A 158 9.54 -3.41 9.01
C GLN A 158 9.69 -2.42 7.86
N GLN A 159 9.88 -1.15 8.11
CA GLN A 159 10.03 -0.12 7.07
C GLN A 159 11.32 0.68 7.26
N ILE A 160 11.82 1.25 6.16
CA ILE A 160 13.00 2.09 6.16
C ILE A 160 12.73 3.38 5.40
N LEU A 161 13.23 4.49 5.94
CA LEU A 161 13.45 5.72 5.20
C LEU A 161 14.93 5.79 4.84
N ARG A 162 15.22 5.72 3.55
CA ARG A 162 16.57 5.74 2.98
C ARG A 162 16.58 6.53 1.69
N LYS A 163 17.63 7.29 1.46
CA LYS A 163 17.81 7.98 0.17
C LYS A 163 17.83 6.97 -1.00
N GLY A 164 17.10 7.28 -2.05
CA GLY A 164 16.93 6.45 -3.24
C GLY A 164 15.76 5.47 -3.14
N GLU A 165 15.18 5.29 -1.95
CA GLU A 165 14.02 4.42 -1.74
C GLU A 165 12.70 5.21 -1.71
N SER A 166 11.60 4.51 -1.90
CA SER A 166 10.27 5.12 -1.74
C SER A 166 9.81 5.14 -0.28
N LEU A 167 8.93 6.07 0.05
CA LEU A 167 8.23 6.06 1.33
C LEU A 167 7.43 4.76 1.47
N GLY A 168 7.56 4.09 2.63
CA GLY A 168 6.92 2.82 2.89
C GLY A 168 7.64 1.62 2.27
N SER A 169 8.94 1.74 2.01
CA SER A 169 9.79 0.61 1.63
C SER A 169 9.96 -0.36 2.79
N PHE A 170 9.64 -1.63 2.56
CA PHE A 170 9.84 -2.70 3.54
C PHE A 170 11.31 -3.10 3.63
N TYR A 171 11.78 -3.34 4.86
CA TYR A 171 13.17 -3.63 5.14
C TYR A 171 13.30 -4.84 6.05
N GLY A 172 13.86 -5.92 5.54
CA GLY A 172 13.90 -7.19 6.25
C GLY A 172 14.87 -8.18 5.63
N LEU A 173 14.88 -9.40 6.15
CA LEU A 173 15.72 -10.48 5.68
C LEU A 173 15.16 -11.13 4.42
N GLN A 174 16.02 -11.46 3.47
CA GLN A 174 15.62 -12.24 2.31
C GLN A 174 15.68 -13.73 2.66
N PHE A 175 14.52 -14.38 2.65
CA PHE A 175 14.39 -15.80 2.87
C PHE A 175 14.97 -16.59 1.70
N ALA A 176 15.79 -17.59 1.99
CA ALA A 176 16.49 -18.42 0.99
C ALA A 176 15.97 -19.87 0.95
N GLY A 177 15.34 -20.35 2.02
CA GLY A 177 14.83 -21.73 2.08
C GLY A 177 14.79 -22.28 3.49
N ILE A 178 14.69 -23.60 3.58
CA ILE A 178 14.70 -24.36 4.83
C ILE A 178 15.83 -25.39 4.73
N VAL A 179 16.61 -25.55 5.79
CA VAL A 179 17.66 -26.58 5.88
C VAL A 179 17.01 -27.96 5.78
N GLN A 180 17.42 -28.74 4.80
CA GLN A 180 16.91 -30.10 4.61
C GLN A 180 17.75 -31.14 5.37
N LYS A 181 17.18 -32.32 5.55
CA LYS A 181 17.92 -33.44 6.12
C LYS A 181 19.06 -33.85 5.18
N GLY A 182 20.30 -33.78 5.67
CA GLY A 182 21.50 -34.13 4.90
C GLY A 182 22.23 -32.95 4.25
N ASP A 183 21.69 -31.73 4.39
CA ASP A 183 22.41 -30.52 3.96
C ASP A 183 23.73 -30.35 4.75
N ASP A 184 24.75 -29.84 4.08
CA ASP A 184 26.02 -29.48 4.71
C ASP A 184 25.89 -28.13 5.44
N VAL A 185 25.42 -28.19 6.69
CA VAL A 185 25.17 -27.01 7.51
C VAL A 185 26.43 -26.21 7.87
N SER A 186 27.65 -26.81 7.69
CA SER A 186 28.89 -26.11 7.96
C SER A 186 29.17 -24.95 7.00
N LYS A 187 28.53 -24.95 5.85
CA LYS A 187 28.61 -23.92 4.81
C LYS A 187 27.58 -22.81 4.97
N LEU A 188 26.61 -23.00 5.86
CA LEU A 188 25.56 -22.02 6.08
C LEU A 188 25.99 -20.94 7.04
N PRO A 189 25.52 -19.69 6.88
CA PRO A 189 25.78 -18.63 7.83
C PRO A 189 25.14 -18.97 9.19
N THR A 190 25.80 -18.55 10.25
CA THR A 190 25.27 -18.72 11.61
C THR A 190 24.15 -17.74 11.90
N ILE A 191 23.17 -18.16 12.69
CA ILE A 191 22.05 -17.34 13.14
C ILE A 191 22.18 -17.15 14.65
N ASN A 192 22.31 -15.91 15.12
CA ASN A 192 22.58 -15.60 16.54
C ASN A 192 23.77 -16.43 17.12
N GLY A 193 24.82 -16.62 16.34
CA GLY A 193 26.00 -17.38 16.72
C GLY A 193 25.83 -18.90 16.76
N LYS A 194 24.70 -19.42 16.27
CA LYS A 194 24.41 -20.87 16.19
C LYS A 194 24.38 -21.31 14.72
N THR A 195 24.97 -22.45 14.44
CA THR A 195 24.83 -23.13 13.13
C THR A 195 23.38 -23.61 12.99
N PRO A 196 22.70 -23.32 11.83
CA PRO A 196 21.35 -23.80 11.60
C PRO A 196 21.27 -25.33 11.60
N SER A 197 20.14 -25.87 11.98
CA SER A 197 19.82 -27.30 11.98
C SER A 197 18.78 -27.62 10.91
N ALA A 198 18.61 -28.90 10.59
CA ALA A 198 17.54 -29.35 9.70
C ALA A 198 16.17 -28.86 10.20
N GLY A 199 15.41 -28.23 9.32
CA GLY A 199 14.13 -27.58 9.63
C GLY A 199 14.21 -26.09 9.91
N ASP A 200 15.41 -25.52 10.14
CA ASP A 200 15.57 -24.07 10.35
C ASP A 200 15.45 -23.28 9.05
N ALA A 201 14.93 -22.07 9.14
CA ALA A 201 14.87 -21.15 8.03
C ALA A 201 16.26 -20.60 7.68
N ILE A 202 16.57 -20.52 6.39
CA ILE A 202 17.79 -19.96 5.83
C ILE A 202 17.48 -18.59 5.26
N PHE A 203 18.41 -17.64 5.47
CA PHE A 203 18.35 -16.29 4.90
C PHE A 203 19.60 -16.00 4.08
N VAL A 204 19.50 -15.05 3.18
CA VAL A 204 20.65 -14.61 2.35
C VAL A 204 21.59 -13.80 3.23
N ASP A 205 22.85 -14.23 3.27
CA ASP A 205 23.98 -13.49 3.83
C ASP A 205 24.39 -12.43 2.80
N THR A 206 23.94 -11.21 3.01
CA THR A 206 24.06 -10.12 2.02
C THR A 206 25.45 -9.50 2.02
N ASN A 207 26.09 -9.45 3.19
CA ASN A 207 27.44 -8.87 3.35
C ASN A 207 28.57 -9.92 3.28
N HIS A 208 28.20 -11.22 3.19
CA HIS A 208 29.12 -12.36 3.09
C HIS A 208 30.07 -12.53 4.29
N ASP A 209 29.61 -12.22 5.49
CA ASP A 209 30.40 -12.38 6.73
C ASP A 209 30.13 -13.70 7.47
N HIS A 210 29.33 -14.61 6.86
CA HIS A 210 28.88 -15.90 7.41
C HIS A 210 28.04 -15.78 8.69
N LYS A 211 27.35 -14.67 8.86
CA LYS A 211 26.40 -14.45 9.97
C LYS A 211 25.14 -13.83 9.39
N ILE A 212 24.01 -14.15 9.96
CA ILE A 212 22.75 -13.48 9.64
C ILE A 212 22.41 -12.55 10.80
N ASP A 213 22.41 -11.26 10.54
CA ASP A 213 22.11 -10.23 11.52
C ASP A 213 21.39 -9.01 10.91
N VAL A 214 21.45 -7.88 11.62
CA VAL A 214 20.84 -6.61 11.19
C VAL A 214 21.40 -6.08 9.86
N ASN A 215 22.63 -6.46 9.51
CA ASN A 215 23.34 -5.97 8.31
C ASN A 215 22.92 -6.72 7.04
N ASP A 216 22.21 -7.86 7.16
CA ASP A 216 21.72 -8.65 6.04
C ASP A 216 20.34 -8.22 5.56
N ARG A 217 19.76 -7.23 6.23
CA ARG A 217 18.45 -6.72 5.80
C ARG A 217 18.57 -5.95 4.50
N VAL A 218 17.58 -6.18 3.62
CA VAL A 218 17.46 -5.54 2.31
C VAL A 218 16.06 -4.95 2.13
N VAL A 219 15.91 -4.09 1.12
CA VAL A 219 14.59 -3.60 0.71
C VAL A 219 13.83 -4.72 0.00
N LEU A 220 12.68 -5.09 0.53
CA LEU A 220 11.84 -6.20 0.06
C LEU A 220 10.71 -5.73 -0.89
N GLY A 221 10.65 -4.45 -1.16
CA GLY A 221 9.63 -3.77 -1.95
C GLY A 221 8.93 -2.68 -1.17
N SER A 222 7.90 -2.07 -1.75
CA SER A 222 7.23 -0.89 -1.21
C SER A 222 5.71 -1.03 -1.20
N ILE A 223 5.05 -0.26 -0.34
CA ILE A 223 3.59 -0.07 -0.38
C ILE A 223 3.13 0.69 -1.63
N GLN A 224 4.05 1.41 -2.29
CA GLN A 224 3.72 2.22 -3.45
C GLN A 224 3.48 1.34 -4.67
N PRO A 225 2.34 1.50 -5.37
CA PRO A 225 2.11 0.78 -6.62
C PRO A 225 2.96 1.34 -7.77
N ALA A 226 3.35 0.48 -8.69
CA ALA A 226 3.92 0.92 -9.97
C ALA A 226 2.87 1.67 -10.80
N PHE A 227 1.63 1.20 -10.77
CA PHE A 227 0.48 1.88 -11.38
C PHE A 227 -0.84 1.44 -10.75
N THR A 228 -1.83 2.32 -10.86
CA THR A 228 -3.24 2.05 -10.56
C THR A 228 -4.06 2.19 -11.82
N TYR A 229 -5.18 1.46 -11.90
CA TYR A 229 -6.05 1.49 -13.07
C TYR A 229 -7.50 1.27 -12.70
N GLY A 230 -8.38 1.82 -13.51
CA GLY A 230 -9.81 1.65 -13.39
C GLY A 230 -10.44 1.45 -14.77
N PHE A 231 -11.55 0.75 -14.82
CA PHE A 231 -12.36 0.58 -16.00
C PHE A 231 -13.83 0.60 -15.62
N GLY A 232 -14.62 1.38 -16.35
CA GLY A 232 -16.07 1.45 -16.20
C GLY A 232 -16.75 1.28 -17.55
N SER A 233 -17.94 0.70 -17.55
CA SER A 233 -18.77 0.62 -18.76
C SER A 233 -20.23 0.70 -18.41
N GLN A 234 -21.00 1.42 -19.23
CA GLN A 234 -22.44 1.54 -19.09
C GLN A 234 -23.12 1.26 -20.44
N LEU A 235 -24.04 0.33 -20.44
CA LEU A 235 -24.85 -0.03 -21.59
C LEU A 235 -26.32 0.28 -21.26
N LYS A 236 -26.98 1.02 -22.14
CA LYS A 236 -28.44 1.18 -22.16
C LYS A 236 -28.96 0.57 -23.45
N TRP A 237 -29.88 -0.36 -23.34
CA TRP A 237 -30.51 -1.02 -24.50
C TRP A 237 -32.01 -1.14 -24.29
N ASN A 238 -32.77 -0.31 -25.03
CA ASN A 238 -34.20 -0.18 -24.84
C ASN A 238 -34.59 0.18 -23.39
N ARG A 239 -35.11 -0.81 -22.65
CA ARG A 239 -35.54 -0.71 -21.26
C ARG A 239 -34.52 -1.28 -20.28
N PHE A 240 -33.48 -1.94 -20.75
CA PHE A 240 -32.41 -2.47 -19.94
C PHE A 240 -31.28 -1.46 -19.83
N ASP A 241 -30.68 -1.42 -18.67
CA ASP A 241 -29.40 -0.77 -18.45
C ASP A 241 -28.48 -1.68 -17.62
N ALA A 242 -27.21 -1.64 -17.93
CA ALA A 242 -26.17 -2.34 -17.17
C ALA A 242 -24.98 -1.42 -16.96
N SER A 243 -24.36 -1.50 -15.81
CA SER A 243 -23.10 -0.83 -15.53
C SER A 243 -22.15 -1.75 -14.79
N ILE A 244 -20.87 -1.66 -15.13
CA ILE A 244 -19.80 -2.43 -14.50
C ILE A 244 -18.64 -1.51 -14.20
N ALA A 245 -17.98 -1.70 -13.04
CA ALA A 245 -16.80 -0.94 -12.67
C ALA A 245 -15.75 -1.83 -12.02
N PHE A 246 -14.53 -1.72 -12.52
CA PHE A 246 -13.35 -2.37 -11.98
C PHE A 246 -12.34 -1.32 -11.48
N SER A 247 -11.57 -1.68 -10.47
CA SER A 247 -10.36 -0.96 -10.10
C SER A 247 -9.25 -1.93 -9.75
N GLY A 248 -8.01 -1.51 -9.92
CA GLY A 248 -6.86 -2.32 -9.65
C GLY A 248 -5.62 -1.52 -9.30
N SER A 249 -4.68 -2.21 -8.71
CA SER A 249 -3.34 -1.73 -8.36
C SER A 249 -2.33 -2.82 -8.69
N TYR A 250 -1.16 -2.41 -9.14
CA TYR A 250 -0.10 -3.35 -9.49
C TYR A 250 1.26 -2.91 -8.96
N GLY A 251 2.03 -3.87 -8.46
CA GLY A 251 3.42 -3.68 -8.04
C GLY A 251 3.61 -3.35 -6.56
N ASN A 252 2.55 -2.95 -5.86
CA ASN A 252 2.61 -2.71 -4.41
C ASN A 252 2.77 -4.01 -3.61
N LYS A 253 3.39 -3.86 -2.43
CA LYS A 253 3.55 -4.93 -1.45
C LYS A 253 2.79 -4.60 -0.16
N LEU A 254 2.47 -5.66 0.60
CA LEU A 254 1.97 -5.56 1.97
C LEU A 254 2.77 -6.49 2.87
N TYR A 255 3.00 -6.05 4.09
CA TYR A 255 3.47 -6.92 5.15
C TYR A 255 2.29 -7.64 5.81
N ASN A 256 2.20 -8.95 5.60
CA ASN A 256 1.18 -9.82 6.19
C ASN A 256 1.59 -10.21 7.61
N ALA A 257 1.39 -9.29 8.56
CA ALA A 257 1.75 -9.48 9.96
C ALA A 257 0.86 -10.55 10.63
N LEU A 258 -0.42 -10.60 10.26
CA LEU A 258 -1.33 -11.64 10.75
C LEU A 258 -0.89 -13.03 10.26
N GLY A 259 -0.61 -13.20 8.97
CA GLY A 259 -0.13 -14.46 8.41
C GLY A 259 1.16 -14.91 9.10
N ARG A 260 2.12 -14.00 9.29
CA ARG A 260 3.35 -14.30 10.04
C ARG A 260 3.07 -14.82 11.46
N ARG A 261 2.13 -14.18 12.17
CA ARG A 261 1.76 -14.59 13.54
C ARG A 261 1.09 -15.96 13.56
N LEU A 262 0.20 -16.22 12.62
CA LEU A 262 -0.60 -17.46 12.57
C LEU A 262 0.14 -18.65 11.94
N GLU A 263 1.27 -18.42 11.26
CA GLU A 263 2.15 -19.48 10.74
C GLU A 263 3.36 -19.76 11.65
N GLN A 264 3.47 -19.08 12.80
CA GLN A 264 4.53 -19.30 13.77
C GLN A 264 3.95 -19.90 15.04
N THR A 265 4.58 -20.96 15.52
CA THR A 265 4.29 -21.54 16.83
C THR A 265 5.05 -20.83 17.93
N GLY A 266 4.60 -20.92 19.17
CA GLY A 266 5.27 -20.32 20.34
C GLY A 266 4.54 -19.13 20.95
N ASP A 267 3.54 -18.57 20.28
CA ASP A 267 2.60 -17.62 20.87
C ASP A 267 1.37 -18.35 21.44
N SER A 268 0.62 -17.67 22.30
CA SER A 268 -0.61 -18.20 22.91
C SER A 268 -1.82 -18.19 21.99
N TYR A 269 -1.60 -18.18 20.66
CA TYR A 269 -2.67 -18.10 19.66
C TYR A 269 -2.82 -19.42 18.90
N ASN A 270 -4.04 -19.65 18.39
CA ASN A 270 -4.25 -20.70 17.40
C ASN A 270 -3.50 -20.37 16.10
N VAL A 271 -2.96 -21.41 15.47
CA VAL A 271 -2.24 -21.29 14.21
C VAL A 271 -3.10 -21.72 13.02
N LEU A 272 -2.71 -21.35 11.81
CA LEU A 272 -3.37 -21.81 10.58
C LEU A 272 -3.09 -23.28 10.36
N THR A 273 -4.01 -23.97 9.70
CA THR A 273 -3.84 -25.38 9.27
C THR A 273 -2.67 -25.57 8.31
N THR A 274 -2.18 -24.50 7.67
CA THR A 274 -0.96 -24.50 6.84
C THR A 274 0.26 -24.98 7.60
N ILE A 275 0.29 -24.86 8.95
CA ILE A 275 1.39 -25.35 9.77
C ILE A 275 1.57 -26.86 9.68
N LEU A 276 0.54 -27.61 9.30
CA LEU A 276 0.64 -29.06 9.06
C LEU A 276 1.56 -29.39 7.87
N ASN A 277 1.83 -28.42 7.00
CA ASN A 277 2.77 -28.51 5.89
C ASN A 277 4.18 -27.98 6.25
N ALA A 278 4.42 -27.69 7.52
CA ALA A 278 5.75 -27.28 7.99
C ALA A 278 6.75 -28.45 7.83
N TRP A 279 8.01 -28.09 7.81
CA TRP A 279 9.08 -29.07 7.73
C TRP A 279 9.08 -29.98 8.96
N THR A 280 9.17 -31.28 8.74
CA THR A 280 9.51 -32.31 9.75
C THR A 280 10.48 -33.29 9.12
N PRO A 281 11.14 -34.17 9.91
CA PRO A 281 12.02 -35.20 9.33
C PRO A 281 11.35 -36.12 8.31
N GLU A 282 10.00 -36.26 8.36
CA GLU A 282 9.17 -37.09 7.47
C GLU A 282 8.48 -36.27 6.38
N ASN A 283 8.40 -34.95 6.54
CA ASN A 283 7.72 -34.02 5.60
C ASN A 283 8.63 -32.86 5.21
N ALA A 284 9.34 -32.99 4.10
CA ALA A 284 10.19 -31.92 3.58
C ALA A 284 9.35 -30.70 3.17
N SER A 285 9.76 -29.51 3.59
CA SER A 285 9.15 -28.22 3.23
C SER A 285 10.24 -27.22 2.90
N ASN A 286 10.01 -26.38 1.87
CA ASN A 286 10.89 -25.27 1.50
C ASN A 286 10.26 -23.90 1.84
N THR A 287 9.10 -23.88 2.50
CA THR A 287 8.35 -22.64 2.76
C THR A 287 8.11 -22.38 4.24
N LEU A 288 7.77 -23.43 5.00
CA LEU A 288 7.49 -23.34 6.43
C LEU A 288 8.52 -24.14 7.23
N ALA A 289 9.24 -23.45 8.10
CA ALA A 289 10.24 -24.04 8.97
C ALA A 289 9.62 -24.98 10.01
N LEU A 290 10.47 -25.78 10.65
CA LEU A 290 10.09 -26.60 11.80
C LEU A 290 9.40 -25.70 12.86
N PRO A 291 8.20 -26.07 13.34
CA PRO A 291 7.55 -25.36 14.41
C PRO A 291 8.46 -25.21 15.65
N SER A 292 8.65 -23.99 16.08
CA SER A 292 9.53 -23.65 17.22
C SER A 292 8.88 -22.64 18.15
N THR A 293 9.15 -22.76 19.44
CA THR A 293 8.75 -21.79 20.45
C THR A 293 9.70 -20.59 20.51
N THR A 294 10.83 -20.65 19.82
CA THR A 294 11.80 -19.56 19.77
C THR A 294 11.89 -19.00 18.36
N ARG A 295 11.84 -17.67 18.25
CA ARG A 295 12.07 -16.98 16.96
C ARG A 295 13.53 -16.54 16.91
N PRO A 296 14.27 -16.88 15.86
CA PRO A 296 15.65 -16.45 15.73
C PRO A 296 15.76 -14.92 15.62
N PHE A 297 14.75 -14.26 15.00
CA PHE A 297 14.73 -12.81 14.79
C PHE A 297 13.35 -12.20 14.99
N SER A 298 13.34 -10.95 15.46
CA SER A 298 12.17 -10.07 15.45
C SER A 298 11.92 -9.45 14.06
N TYR A 299 12.91 -9.47 13.16
CA TYR A 299 12.84 -8.86 11.85
C TYR A 299 11.81 -9.56 10.94
N ILE A 300 11.22 -8.79 10.04
CA ILE A 300 10.40 -9.36 8.98
C ILE A 300 11.28 -10.03 7.92
N ASP A 301 10.68 -10.95 7.17
CA ASP A 301 11.33 -11.58 6.03
C ASP A 301 10.44 -11.58 4.78
N SER A 302 11.05 -11.90 3.64
CA SER A 302 10.42 -11.81 2.33
C SER A 302 9.20 -12.71 2.13
N ARG A 303 8.99 -13.74 2.96
CA ARG A 303 7.79 -14.63 2.90
C ARG A 303 6.52 -13.86 3.21
N TYR A 304 6.62 -12.89 4.11
CA TYR A 304 5.48 -12.13 4.63
C TYR A 304 5.35 -10.73 3.99
N VAL A 305 6.31 -10.29 3.19
CA VAL A 305 6.19 -9.10 2.33
C VAL A 305 5.67 -9.56 0.97
N GLN A 306 4.36 -9.59 0.84
CA GLN A 306 3.65 -10.23 -0.27
C GLN A 306 3.20 -9.21 -1.30
N SER A 307 3.01 -9.67 -2.56
CA SER A 307 2.37 -8.83 -3.57
C SER A 307 0.92 -8.54 -3.20
N ALA A 308 0.58 -7.26 -3.18
CA ALA A 308 -0.78 -6.79 -2.95
C ALA A 308 -1.42 -6.24 -4.24
N SER A 309 -0.89 -6.63 -5.40
CA SER A 309 -1.52 -6.34 -6.68
C SER A 309 -2.91 -6.95 -6.73
N TYR A 310 -3.88 -6.23 -7.29
CA TYR A 310 -5.24 -6.72 -7.38
C TYR A 310 -6.01 -6.14 -8.55
N LEU A 311 -7.09 -6.86 -8.92
CA LEU A 311 -8.20 -6.38 -9.73
C LEU A 311 -9.50 -6.69 -8.98
N LYS A 312 -10.31 -5.67 -8.72
CA LYS A 312 -11.61 -5.80 -8.03
C LYS A 312 -12.77 -5.40 -8.93
N LEU A 313 -13.81 -6.22 -8.96
CA LEU A 313 -15.13 -5.84 -9.47
C LEU A 313 -15.85 -5.05 -8.37
N ARG A 314 -15.82 -3.72 -8.49
CA ARG A 314 -16.38 -2.78 -7.51
C ARG A 314 -17.88 -2.78 -7.50
N ASN A 315 -18.45 -2.64 -8.71
CA ASN A 315 -19.89 -2.57 -8.88
C ASN A 315 -20.32 -3.28 -10.17
N LEU A 316 -21.45 -3.96 -10.08
CA LEU A 316 -22.20 -4.47 -11.21
C LEU A 316 -23.68 -4.14 -10.95
N THR A 317 -24.30 -3.37 -11.84
CA THR A 317 -25.71 -3.04 -11.77
C THR A 317 -26.41 -3.51 -13.03
N ILE A 318 -27.57 -4.14 -12.88
CA ILE A 318 -28.48 -4.48 -13.98
C ILE A 318 -29.83 -3.87 -13.63
N GLY A 319 -30.32 -3.00 -14.49
CA GLY A 319 -31.58 -2.28 -14.33
C GLY A 319 -32.57 -2.58 -15.45
N TYR A 320 -33.83 -2.50 -15.12
CA TYR A 320 -34.94 -2.65 -16.07
C TYR A 320 -36.03 -1.62 -15.81
N GLN A 321 -36.42 -0.88 -16.85
CA GLN A 321 -37.49 0.07 -16.82
C GLN A 321 -38.82 -0.65 -17.16
N LEU A 322 -39.75 -0.68 -16.19
CA LEU A 322 -41.02 -1.36 -16.38
C LEU A 322 -41.83 -0.70 -17.52
N PRO A 323 -42.51 -1.50 -18.35
CA PRO A 323 -43.46 -0.99 -19.33
C PRO A 323 -44.75 -0.60 -18.59
N LEU A 324 -45.02 0.69 -18.53
CA LEU A 324 -46.26 1.19 -17.93
C LEU A 324 -47.20 1.69 -19.00
N PRO A 325 -48.53 1.68 -18.78
CA PRO A 325 -49.53 2.28 -19.66
C PRO A 325 -49.23 3.77 -19.89
N LYS A 326 -49.61 4.31 -21.04
CA LYS A 326 -49.34 5.71 -21.40
C LYS A 326 -50.00 6.71 -20.44
N ASP A 327 -51.08 6.35 -19.82
CA ASP A 327 -51.85 7.18 -18.87
C ASP A 327 -51.23 7.17 -17.47
N PHE A 328 -50.19 6.35 -17.25
CA PHE A 328 -49.43 6.31 -15.99
C PHE A 328 -48.30 7.31 -16.03
N HIS A 329 -48.44 8.42 -15.32
CA HIS A 329 -47.52 9.58 -15.38
C HIS A 329 -46.22 9.36 -14.62
N ALA A 330 -45.87 8.12 -14.28
CA ALA A 330 -44.63 7.78 -13.61
C ALA A 330 -43.76 6.78 -14.42
N LYS A 331 -42.46 6.79 -14.17
CA LYS A 331 -41.51 5.81 -14.68
C LYS A 331 -41.00 4.98 -13.49
N ILE A 332 -41.03 3.67 -13.62
CA ILE A 332 -40.55 2.76 -12.58
C ILE A 332 -39.35 2.00 -13.14
N ARG A 333 -38.22 2.10 -12.45
CA ARG A 333 -36.99 1.33 -12.75
C ARG A 333 -36.67 0.43 -11.56
N ILE A 334 -36.55 -0.88 -11.81
CA ILE A 334 -36.04 -1.85 -10.84
C ILE A 334 -34.59 -2.16 -11.21
N ALA A 335 -33.71 -2.20 -10.22
CA ALA A 335 -32.31 -2.55 -10.44
C ALA A 335 -31.76 -3.43 -9.33
N LEU A 336 -30.89 -4.38 -9.73
CA LEU A 336 -30.06 -5.18 -8.85
C LEU A 336 -28.63 -4.68 -8.95
N THR A 337 -28.05 -4.28 -7.82
CA THR A 337 -26.67 -3.81 -7.73
C THR A 337 -25.88 -4.73 -6.80
N GLY A 338 -24.76 -5.23 -7.28
CA GLY A 338 -23.77 -5.94 -6.49
C GLY A 338 -22.53 -5.09 -6.30
N SER A 339 -22.02 -5.02 -5.07
CA SER A 339 -20.76 -4.31 -4.76
C SER A 339 -19.72 -5.25 -4.16
N ASN A 340 -18.45 -5.04 -4.49
CA ASN A 340 -17.29 -5.84 -4.04
C ASN A 340 -17.45 -7.34 -4.35
N LEU A 341 -17.98 -7.68 -5.53
CA LEU A 341 -18.37 -9.05 -5.87
C LEU A 341 -17.17 -9.99 -6.03
N LEU A 342 -16.09 -9.50 -6.66
CA LEU A 342 -14.91 -10.31 -6.99
C LEU A 342 -13.63 -9.53 -6.68
N THR A 343 -12.65 -10.24 -6.13
CA THR A 343 -11.27 -9.75 -5.95
C THR A 343 -10.30 -10.81 -6.48
N PHE A 344 -9.46 -10.41 -7.42
CA PHE A 344 -8.37 -11.22 -7.94
C PHE A 344 -7.07 -10.64 -7.40
N SER A 345 -6.34 -11.39 -6.58
CA SER A 345 -5.08 -10.96 -5.98
C SER A 345 -4.22 -12.17 -5.60
N PRO A 346 -2.90 -12.09 -5.73
CA PRO A 346 -1.98 -13.10 -5.19
C PRO A 346 -1.77 -12.96 -3.67
N TYR A 347 -2.31 -11.90 -3.04
CA TYR A 347 -2.19 -11.65 -1.62
C TYR A 347 -2.90 -12.74 -0.81
N LYS A 348 -2.23 -13.24 0.24
CA LYS A 348 -2.74 -14.36 1.06
C LYS A 348 -3.54 -13.90 2.29
N GLY A 349 -3.59 -12.58 2.58
CA GLY A 349 -4.44 -12.01 3.64
C GLY A 349 -5.88 -11.79 3.18
N PHE A 350 -6.67 -11.14 4.03
CA PHE A 350 -8.11 -10.94 3.79
C PHE A 350 -8.39 -9.89 2.69
N ASP A 351 -7.63 -8.81 2.66
CA ASP A 351 -7.83 -7.71 1.70
C ASP A 351 -6.48 -7.13 1.26
N PRO A 352 -6.21 -7.01 -0.05
CA PRO A 352 -4.98 -6.38 -0.55
C PRO A 352 -4.96 -4.85 -0.42
N GLU A 353 -6.06 -4.20 0.01
CA GLU A 353 -6.18 -2.73 0.12
C GLU A 353 -5.94 -2.22 1.55
N VAL A 354 -4.89 -2.67 2.21
CA VAL A 354 -4.52 -2.18 3.54
C VAL A 354 -3.65 -0.93 3.41
N ALA A 355 -4.23 0.24 3.71
CA ALA A 355 -3.58 1.54 3.50
C ALA A 355 -2.31 1.75 4.34
N SER A 356 -2.22 1.15 5.54
CA SER A 356 -1.03 1.24 6.41
C SER A 356 0.18 0.47 5.86
N GLY A 357 -0.01 -0.39 4.86
CA GLY A 357 1.02 -1.30 4.38
C GLY A 357 1.25 -2.52 5.26
N THR A 358 0.70 -2.55 6.48
CA THR A 358 0.82 -3.67 7.44
C THR A 358 -0.55 -4.25 7.73
N ASP A 359 -0.75 -5.52 7.36
CA ASP A 359 -2.00 -6.23 7.61
C ASP A 359 -1.93 -7.00 8.94
N ASN A 360 -2.55 -6.45 9.97
CA ASN A 360 -2.73 -7.06 11.28
C ASN A 360 -4.05 -7.84 11.39
N GLY A 361 -4.72 -8.13 10.28
CA GLY A 361 -6.04 -8.74 10.21
C GLY A 361 -7.12 -7.71 9.89
N ALA A 362 -6.89 -6.90 8.86
CA ALA A 362 -7.87 -5.94 8.36
C ALA A 362 -9.16 -6.66 7.97
N TYR A 363 -10.31 -6.11 8.39
CA TYR A 363 -11.61 -6.69 8.06
C TYR A 363 -11.86 -6.56 6.55
N PRO A 364 -12.18 -7.64 5.84
CA PRO A 364 -12.40 -7.57 4.40
C PRO A 364 -13.65 -6.77 4.05
N ALA A 365 -13.60 -6.09 2.90
CA ALA A 365 -14.77 -5.39 2.38
C ALA A 365 -15.95 -6.37 2.15
N SER A 366 -17.13 -6.02 2.67
CA SER A 366 -18.32 -6.84 2.52
C SER A 366 -18.82 -6.85 1.07
N ARG A 367 -19.36 -8.00 0.65
CA ARG A 367 -20.14 -8.10 -0.59
C ARG A 367 -21.56 -7.68 -0.29
N ASN A 368 -22.07 -6.76 -1.09
CA ASN A 368 -23.43 -6.26 -0.92
C ASN A 368 -24.26 -6.55 -2.17
N LEU A 369 -25.50 -6.96 -1.98
CA LEU A 369 -26.51 -7.08 -3.03
C LEU A 369 -27.70 -6.20 -2.63
N VAL A 370 -28.05 -5.25 -3.49
CA VAL A 370 -29.11 -4.28 -3.25
C VAL A 370 -30.13 -4.35 -4.38
N LEU A 371 -31.38 -4.65 -4.04
CA LEU A 371 -32.51 -4.49 -4.94
C LEU A 371 -33.11 -3.10 -4.71
N SER A 372 -33.23 -2.32 -5.75
CA SER A 372 -33.78 -0.95 -5.70
C SER A 372 -34.94 -0.78 -6.68
N ALA A 373 -35.92 0.06 -6.28
CA ALA A 373 -36.99 0.52 -7.15
C ALA A 373 -36.98 2.05 -7.14
N ASN A 374 -36.81 2.66 -8.29
CA ASN A 374 -36.86 4.11 -8.48
C ASN A 374 -38.14 4.50 -9.20
N ILE A 375 -38.93 5.40 -8.61
CA ILE A 375 -40.16 5.92 -9.19
C ILE A 375 -39.95 7.41 -9.46
N THR A 376 -40.16 7.82 -10.72
CA THR A 376 -40.04 9.21 -11.15
C THR A 376 -41.41 9.63 -11.72
N PHE A 377 -41.97 10.71 -11.19
CA PHE A 377 -43.27 11.28 -11.59
C PHE A 377 -43.10 12.40 -12.60
#